data_83f8a6c6b68a46f21759a3ef7fe39657
#
_entry.id   83f8a6c6b68a46f21759a3ef7fe39657
#
_cell.length_a   1.000
_cell.length_b   1.000
_cell.length_c   1.000
_cell.angle_alpha   90.00
_cell.angle_beta   90.00
_cell.angle_gamma   90.00
#
_symmetry.space_group_name_H-M   'P 1'
#
loop_
_entity.id
_entity.type
_entity.pdbx_description
1 polymer ?
#
loop_
_entity_poly.entity_id
_entity_poly.type
_entity_poly.pdbx_seq_one_letter_code
_entity_poly.pdbx_strand_id
1 'polypeptide(L)'
;MPCTNPCWRSVLILLVAATPLAAQGPDPAAVRQQIRSYREANEARILGELRDLLALPNVASDLGDIQRNARHLVGLLEERGIAARILDLGNAPPAVYGELKTPGASRTLVLYAHFDGQPVDRTKWASDPWNPILRSAALQHGGTEIPWPSPGTRVDPEARVYARSASDDKSPIVAMLTALDALRASGTPLSVNLKFFFEGEEEAGSDNLRAILTRYADLLAADAWIFCDGPVHQSRQQMVTFGVRGVIGLNLTVYGPTRPLHSGHYGNWAPNPNVLLSHLIASMRDMDGRILVDGFYDDVPALTAADRRALASIPPMDDQLRGELGLAATEADNAPLMERIMLPALNVGGLAGGPAGTGGANLIGTASSAYIDFRLVPNQTPARVRELIEAHITRRGFHLVRAVPDSTTRARHSRLILVNWGDSGYPAVRTPMDLPVSQAIIRTAELAIGGPVVQMPTSGGSLGLYHFSEVLHVPLVFVPIVNHDNNQHGENENLRLQNLWDGIELLGGLMARLGLEWRDAT
;
A
#
# COMPACT_ATOMS: atom_id res chain seq x y z
N MET A 1 -15.26 -23.32 -97.00
CA MET A 1 -14.41 -23.85 -95.88
C MET A 1 -14.45 -22.83 -94.78
N PRO A 2 -15.12 -23.06 -93.69
CA PRO A 2 -15.13 -22.11 -92.57
C PRO A 2 -14.13 -22.56 -91.50
N CYS A 3 -13.26 -21.62 -91.07
CA CYS A 3 -12.35 -21.74 -89.95
C CYS A 3 -13.14 -21.52 -88.61
N THR A 4 -13.09 -22.50 -87.78
CA THR A 4 -13.64 -22.41 -86.40
C THR A 4 -12.52 -22.04 -85.42
N ASN A 5 -12.62 -20.86 -84.77
CA ASN A 5 -11.77 -20.46 -83.63
C ASN A 5 -12.43 -20.91 -82.32
N PRO A 6 -11.68 -21.51 -81.38
CA PRO A 6 -12.19 -21.79 -80.05
C PRO A 6 -12.05 -20.59 -79.12
N CYS A 7 -13.15 -20.10 -78.57
CA CYS A 7 -13.19 -19.13 -77.48
C CYS A 7 -12.70 -19.75 -76.17
N TRP A 8 -11.59 -19.27 -75.65
CA TRP A 8 -11.13 -19.57 -74.30
C TRP A 8 -11.83 -18.61 -73.32
N ARG A 9 -12.70 -19.13 -72.51
CA ARG A 9 -13.26 -18.40 -71.36
C ARG A 9 -12.27 -18.47 -70.19
N SER A 10 -11.59 -17.36 -69.87
CA SER A 10 -10.79 -17.21 -68.67
C SER A 10 -11.72 -17.11 -67.45
N VAL A 11 -11.69 -18.11 -66.58
CA VAL A 11 -12.34 -18.07 -65.24
C VAL A 11 -11.40 -17.36 -64.30
N LEU A 12 -11.76 -16.14 -63.93
CA LEU A 12 -11.05 -15.36 -62.89
C LEU A 12 -11.49 -15.91 -61.53
N ILE A 13 -10.65 -16.71 -60.88
CA ILE A 13 -10.85 -17.13 -59.48
C ILE A 13 -10.43 -15.97 -58.57
N LEU A 14 -11.38 -15.23 -58.01
CA LEU A 14 -11.15 -14.30 -56.92
C LEU A 14 -10.79 -15.09 -55.65
N LEU A 15 -9.52 -15.15 -55.32
CA LEU A 15 -9.04 -15.54 -53.98
C LEU A 15 -9.39 -14.40 -53.00
N VAL A 16 -10.52 -14.54 -52.28
CA VAL A 16 -10.78 -13.71 -51.10
C VAL A 16 -9.82 -14.18 -50.02
N ALA A 17 -8.74 -13.42 -49.79
CA ALA A 17 -7.89 -13.60 -48.63
C ALA A 17 -8.70 -13.24 -47.36
N ALA A 18 -9.19 -14.26 -46.68
CA ALA A 18 -9.74 -14.10 -45.35
C ALA A 18 -8.57 -13.65 -44.44
N THR A 19 -8.49 -12.36 -44.16
CA THR A 19 -7.67 -11.88 -43.05
C THR A 19 -8.20 -12.56 -41.78
N PRO A 20 -7.34 -13.23 -40.99
CA PRO A 20 -7.81 -13.77 -39.72
C PRO A 20 -8.32 -12.59 -38.88
N LEU A 21 -9.62 -12.60 -38.58
CA LEU A 21 -10.18 -11.76 -37.52
C LEU A 21 -9.36 -12.13 -36.27
N ALA A 22 -8.46 -11.26 -35.84
CA ALA A 22 -7.86 -11.41 -34.53
C ALA A 22 -9.02 -11.56 -33.55
N ALA A 23 -9.09 -12.69 -32.86
CA ALA A 23 -10.15 -12.97 -31.92
C ALA A 23 -10.19 -11.81 -30.92
N GLN A 24 -11.17 -10.93 -31.09
CA GLN A 24 -11.40 -9.86 -30.13
C GLN A 24 -11.77 -10.58 -28.83
N GLY A 25 -10.97 -10.32 -27.76
CA GLY A 25 -11.27 -10.91 -26.46
C GLY A 25 -12.70 -10.57 -26.01
N PRO A 26 -13.19 -11.16 -24.93
CA PRO A 26 -14.56 -10.94 -24.46
C PRO A 26 -14.84 -9.45 -24.26
N ASP A 27 -16.03 -8.99 -24.64
CA ASP A 27 -16.46 -7.60 -24.48
C ASP A 27 -16.38 -7.18 -23.00
N PRO A 28 -15.66 -6.08 -22.64
CA PRO A 28 -15.50 -5.67 -21.25
C PRO A 28 -16.81 -5.41 -20.51
N ALA A 29 -17.80 -4.82 -21.21
CA ALA A 29 -19.11 -4.54 -20.61
C ALA A 29 -19.88 -5.84 -20.33
N ALA A 30 -19.79 -6.83 -21.24
CA ALA A 30 -20.40 -8.13 -21.04
C ALA A 30 -19.73 -8.89 -19.88
N VAL A 31 -18.38 -8.87 -19.77
CA VAL A 31 -17.63 -9.48 -18.66
C VAL A 31 -18.07 -8.85 -17.33
N ARG A 32 -18.10 -7.52 -17.23
CA ARG A 32 -18.56 -6.82 -16.03
C ARG A 32 -19.99 -7.22 -15.67
N GLN A 33 -20.92 -7.25 -16.63
CA GLN A 33 -22.31 -7.61 -16.37
C GLN A 33 -22.44 -9.07 -15.90
N GLN A 34 -21.67 -10.00 -16.45
CA GLN A 34 -21.68 -11.39 -16.03
C GLN A 34 -21.20 -11.54 -14.58
N ILE A 35 -20.10 -10.87 -14.22
CA ILE A 35 -19.56 -10.88 -12.86
C ILE A 35 -20.57 -10.26 -11.88
N ARG A 36 -21.17 -9.13 -12.25
CA ARG A 36 -22.23 -8.48 -11.47
C ARG A 36 -23.42 -9.40 -11.24
N SER A 37 -23.93 -10.03 -12.30
CA SER A 37 -25.07 -10.95 -12.19
C SER A 37 -24.77 -12.14 -11.29
N TYR A 38 -23.54 -12.69 -11.37
CA TYR A 38 -23.12 -13.76 -10.47
C TYR A 38 -23.06 -13.27 -9.01
N ARG A 39 -22.43 -12.12 -8.75
CA ARG A 39 -22.33 -11.51 -7.43
C ARG A 39 -23.73 -11.29 -6.84
N GLU A 40 -24.63 -10.69 -7.61
CA GLU A 40 -26.02 -10.41 -7.21
C GLU A 40 -26.80 -11.67 -6.83
N ALA A 41 -26.56 -12.77 -7.53
CA ALA A 41 -27.19 -14.05 -7.22
C ALA A 41 -26.57 -14.76 -6.00
N ASN A 42 -25.38 -14.35 -5.55
CA ASN A 42 -24.59 -15.04 -4.53
C ASN A 42 -24.20 -14.18 -3.32
N GLU A 43 -24.80 -12.99 -3.12
CA GLU A 43 -24.41 -12.06 -2.04
C GLU A 43 -24.35 -12.73 -0.66
N ALA A 44 -25.34 -13.54 -0.31
CA ALA A 44 -25.37 -14.25 0.97
C ALA A 44 -24.19 -15.22 1.15
N ARG A 45 -23.81 -15.96 0.09
CA ARG A 45 -22.68 -16.87 0.11
C ARG A 45 -21.36 -16.11 0.23
N ILE A 46 -21.18 -15.04 -0.55
CA ILE A 46 -19.98 -14.20 -0.55
C ILE A 46 -19.77 -13.58 0.82
N LEU A 47 -20.82 -13.00 1.41
CA LEU A 47 -20.76 -12.39 2.73
C LEU A 47 -20.59 -13.43 3.84
N GLY A 48 -21.12 -14.65 3.64
CA GLY A 48 -20.87 -15.79 4.54
C GLY A 48 -19.39 -16.19 4.55
N GLU A 49 -18.77 -16.34 3.40
CA GLU A 49 -17.34 -16.66 3.27
C GLU A 49 -16.46 -15.55 3.89
N LEU A 50 -16.79 -14.27 3.64
CA LEU A 50 -16.10 -13.15 4.26
C LEU A 50 -16.24 -13.17 5.79
N ARG A 51 -17.47 -13.35 6.30
CA ARG A 51 -17.74 -13.45 7.75
C ARG A 51 -16.92 -14.57 8.40
N ASP A 52 -16.91 -15.74 7.80
CA ASP A 52 -16.23 -16.91 8.36
C ASP A 52 -14.70 -16.73 8.36
N LEU A 53 -14.13 -16.06 7.35
CA LEU A 53 -12.70 -15.69 7.31
C LEU A 53 -12.37 -14.60 8.35
N LEU A 54 -13.24 -13.59 8.52
CA LEU A 54 -13.04 -12.51 9.49
C LEU A 54 -13.21 -12.99 10.95
N ALA A 55 -13.97 -14.04 11.18
CA ALA A 55 -14.15 -14.64 12.52
C ALA A 55 -12.87 -15.33 13.06
N LEU A 56 -11.87 -15.55 12.22
CA LEU A 56 -10.59 -16.10 12.64
C LEU A 56 -9.68 -14.99 13.16
N PRO A 57 -9.32 -14.98 14.45
CA PRO A 57 -8.32 -14.05 14.98
C PRO A 57 -7.00 -14.20 14.22
N ASN A 58 -6.29 -13.07 13.99
CA ASN A 58 -5.18 -13.06 13.06
C ASN A 58 -4.06 -12.06 13.42
N VAL A 59 -3.82 -11.82 14.69
CA VAL A 59 -2.67 -11.01 15.10
C VAL A 59 -1.38 -11.82 14.90
N ALA A 60 -0.40 -11.29 14.17
CA ALA A 60 0.82 -12.00 13.76
C ALA A 60 1.62 -12.59 14.93
N SER A 61 1.55 -12.00 16.12
CA SER A 61 2.20 -12.52 17.33
C SER A 61 1.58 -13.81 17.87
N ASP A 62 0.34 -14.17 17.47
CA ASP A 62 -0.25 -15.48 17.76
C ASP A 62 -0.09 -16.42 16.56
N LEU A 63 1.03 -17.14 16.56
CA LEU A 63 1.36 -18.07 15.46
C LEU A 63 0.30 -19.16 15.26
N GLY A 64 -0.41 -19.57 16.34
CA GLY A 64 -1.47 -20.57 16.26
C GLY A 64 -2.67 -20.06 15.45
N ASP A 65 -3.06 -18.80 15.68
CA ASP A 65 -4.14 -18.14 14.94
C ASP A 65 -3.75 -17.91 13.48
N ILE A 66 -2.55 -17.42 13.25
CA ILE A 66 -2.03 -17.23 11.88
C ILE A 66 -2.00 -18.54 11.09
N GLN A 67 -1.55 -19.62 11.70
CA GLN A 67 -1.57 -20.93 11.04
C GLN A 67 -2.99 -21.47 10.79
N ARG A 68 -3.97 -21.14 11.64
CA ARG A 68 -5.39 -21.47 11.37
C ARG A 68 -5.91 -20.72 10.15
N ASN A 69 -5.62 -19.41 10.06
CA ASN A 69 -5.94 -18.60 8.89
C ASN A 69 -5.30 -19.17 7.63
N ALA A 70 -3.99 -19.49 7.65
CA ALA A 70 -3.28 -20.05 6.51
C ALA A 70 -3.90 -21.36 6.02
N ARG A 71 -4.26 -22.28 6.93
CA ARG A 71 -4.95 -23.53 6.55
C ARG A 71 -6.34 -23.29 5.96
N HIS A 72 -7.09 -22.34 6.51
CA HIS A 72 -8.41 -21.98 5.97
C HIS A 72 -8.28 -21.44 4.55
N LEU A 73 -7.32 -20.54 4.30
CA LEU A 73 -7.06 -19.97 2.97
C LEU A 73 -6.60 -21.02 1.95
N VAL A 74 -5.77 -21.98 2.35
CA VAL A 74 -5.43 -23.13 1.49
C VAL A 74 -6.68 -23.91 1.12
N GLY A 75 -7.58 -24.17 2.08
CA GLY A 75 -8.85 -24.84 1.81
C GLY A 75 -9.72 -24.08 0.79
N LEU A 76 -9.88 -22.76 0.94
CA LEU A 76 -10.64 -21.92 0.00
C LEU A 76 -10.07 -21.95 -1.42
N LEU A 77 -8.74 -22.02 -1.56
CA LEU A 77 -8.07 -22.14 -2.85
C LEU A 77 -8.27 -23.55 -3.45
N GLU A 78 -8.10 -24.61 -2.65
CA GLU A 78 -8.25 -26.02 -3.10
C GLU A 78 -9.68 -26.36 -3.48
N GLU A 79 -10.69 -25.86 -2.77
CA GLU A 79 -12.12 -25.98 -3.14
C GLU A 79 -12.41 -25.43 -4.54
N ARG A 80 -11.60 -24.46 -4.99
CA ARG A 80 -11.64 -23.88 -6.33
C ARG A 80 -10.68 -24.57 -7.30
N GLY A 81 -10.13 -25.73 -6.95
CA GLY A 81 -9.18 -26.47 -7.80
C GLY A 81 -7.89 -25.71 -8.11
N ILE A 82 -7.50 -24.79 -7.23
CA ILE A 82 -6.22 -24.09 -7.30
C ILE A 82 -5.19 -24.91 -6.52
N ALA A 83 -4.05 -25.20 -7.14
CA ALA A 83 -2.95 -25.89 -6.43
C ALA A 83 -2.38 -24.95 -5.36
N ALA A 84 -2.64 -25.25 -4.09
CA ALA A 84 -2.29 -24.37 -2.98
C ALA A 84 -1.37 -25.03 -1.95
N ARG A 85 -0.61 -24.22 -1.23
CA ARG A 85 0.25 -24.68 -0.11
C ARG A 85 0.64 -23.52 0.79
N ILE A 86 1.03 -23.86 2.01
CA ILE A 86 1.65 -22.95 2.96
C ILE A 86 3.15 -22.85 2.64
N LEU A 87 3.67 -21.63 2.59
CA LEU A 87 5.09 -21.30 2.51
C LEU A 87 5.55 -20.91 3.91
N ASP A 88 6.34 -21.72 4.55
CA ASP A 88 6.80 -21.48 5.92
C ASP A 88 8.32 -21.55 6.07
N LEU A 89 8.80 -20.96 7.16
CA LEU A 89 10.18 -21.02 7.63
C LEU A 89 10.29 -21.71 8.99
N GLY A 90 9.27 -22.44 9.40
CA GLY A 90 9.18 -23.14 10.68
C GLY A 90 8.50 -22.34 11.78
N ASN A 91 9.23 -21.51 12.52
CA ASN A 91 8.70 -20.78 13.67
C ASN A 91 8.31 -19.30 13.36
N ALA A 92 8.09 -18.98 12.10
CA ALA A 92 7.67 -17.66 11.65
C ALA A 92 6.22 -17.69 11.12
N PRO A 93 5.52 -16.56 11.07
CA PRO A 93 4.26 -16.44 10.35
C PRO A 93 4.44 -16.90 8.90
N PRO A 94 3.59 -17.79 8.38
CA PRO A 94 3.70 -18.29 7.02
C PRO A 94 3.02 -17.37 6.01
N ALA A 95 3.36 -17.55 4.72
CA ALA A 95 2.53 -17.10 3.62
C ALA A 95 1.74 -18.27 3.00
N VAL A 96 0.64 -17.95 2.32
CA VAL A 96 -0.14 -18.91 1.53
C VAL A 96 0.12 -18.65 0.04
N TYR A 97 0.38 -19.70 -0.69
CA TYR A 97 0.58 -19.67 -2.13
C TYR A 97 -0.48 -20.51 -2.84
N GLY A 98 -0.98 -19.99 -3.97
CA GLY A 98 -1.84 -20.73 -4.89
C GLY A 98 -1.41 -20.49 -6.34
N GLU A 99 -1.60 -21.49 -7.23
CA GLU A 99 -1.31 -21.38 -8.66
C GLU A 99 -2.44 -21.95 -9.51
N LEU A 100 -2.82 -21.19 -10.53
CA LEU A 100 -3.77 -21.59 -11.55
C LEU A 100 -3.20 -21.26 -12.94
N LYS A 101 -2.86 -22.30 -13.70
CA LYS A 101 -2.38 -22.16 -15.09
C LYS A 101 -3.56 -22.00 -16.04
N THR A 102 -3.43 -21.05 -16.94
CA THR A 102 -4.43 -20.74 -17.98
C THR A 102 -3.90 -21.24 -19.32
N PRO A 103 -4.60 -22.15 -20.02
CA PRO A 103 -4.19 -22.61 -21.34
C PRO A 103 -4.02 -21.46 -22.33
N GLY A 104 -2.85 -21.36 -22.95
CA GLY A 104 -2.54 -20.33 -23.94
C GLY A 104 -2.10 -18.98 -23.37
N ALA A 105 -2.14 -18.78 -22.07
CA ALA A 105 -1.64 -17.55 -21.45
C ALA A 105 -0.10 -17.53 -21.45
N SER A 106 0.47 -16.43 -21.91
CA SER A 106 1.93 -16.18 -21.92
C SER A 106 2.42 -15.34 -20.75
N ARG A 107 1.52 -14.70 -20.00
CA ARG A 107 1.82 -13.83 -18.87
C ARG A 107 1.34 -14.45 -17.56
N THR A 108 2.10 -14.22 -16.51
CA THR A 108 1.78 -14.67 -15.15
C THR A 108 1.64 -13.47 -14.23
N LEU A 109 0.50 -13.38 -13.56
CA LEU A 109 0.16 -12.33 -12.60
C LEU A 109 0.09 -12.93 -11.21
N VAL A 110 0.73 -12.30 -10.23
CA VAL A 110 0.50 -12.60 -8.81
C VAL A 110 -0.48 -11.58 -8.25
N LEU A 111 -1.49 -12.06 -7.53
CA LEU A 111 -2.40 -11.28 -6.71
C LEU A 111 -1.97 -11.41 -5.25
N TYR A 112 -1.67 -10.28 -4.64
CA TYR A 112 -1.23 -10.18 -3.25
C TYR A 112 -2.34 -9.60 -2.38
N ALA A 113 -2.45 -10.16 -1.18
CA ALA A 113 -3.13 -9.59 -0.03
C ALA A 113 -2.44 -10.11 1.24
N HIS A 114 -2.71 -9.52 2.41
CA HIS A 114 -2.28 -10.10 3.67
C HIS A 114 -3.47 -10.58 4.50
N PHE A 115 -3.22 -11.49 5.44
CA PHE A 115 -4.28 -12.06 6.26
C PHE A 115 -4.05 -11.92 7.76
N ASP A 116 -2.93 -11.35 8.18
CA ASP A 116 -2.75 -10.89 9.55
C ASP A 116 -3.43 -9.53 9.75
N GLY A 117 -3.47 -9.05 10.97
CA GLY A 117 -4.11 -7.79 11.32
C GLY A 117 -3.52 -7.17 12.57
N GLN A 118 -3.73 -5.89 12.73
CA GLN A 118 -3.28 -5.11 13.87
C GLN A 118 -3.84 -5.64 15.20
N PRO A 119 -3.07 -5.58 16.29
CA PRO A 119 -3.55 -5.86 17.63
C PRO A 119 -4.83 -5.07 18.00
N VAL A 120 -5.69 -5.65 18.79
CA VAL A 120 -6.97 -5.06 19.16
C VAL A 120 -7.09 -4.81 20.67
N ASP A 121 -7.58 -3.64 21.03
CA ASP A 121 -8.12 -3.36 22.38
C ASP A 121 -9.63 -3.47 22.33
N ARG A 122 -10.16 -4.65 22.69
CA ARG A 122 -11.61 -4.94 22.62
C ARG A 122 -12.48 -3.92 23.38
N THR A 123 -11.93 -3.23 24.39
CA THR A 123 -12.69 -2.27 25.19
C THR A 123 -13.06 -0.99 24.42
N LYS A 124 -12.38 -0.74 23.29
CA LYS A 124 -12.62 0.42 22.45
C LYS A 124 -13.50 0.14 21.23
N TRP A 125 -13.84 -1.13 20.99
CA TRP A 125 -14.68 -1.54 19.86
C TRP A 125 -16.16 -1.50 20.23
N ALA A 126 -16.99 -1.04 19.30
CA ALA A 126 -18.45 -1.06 19.45
C ALA A 126 -19.05 -2.47 19.38
N SER A 127 -18.33 -3.44 18.77
CA SER A 127 -18.66 -4.87 18.69
C SER A 127 -17.37 -5.67 18.82
N ASP A 128 -17.43 -6.96 19.17
CA ASP A 128 -16.24 -7.80 19.23
C ASP A 128 -15.56 -7.85 17.84
N PRO A 129 -14.26 -7.49 17.75
CA PRO A 129 -13.53 -7.45 16.47
C PRO A 129 -13.44 -8.80 15.74
N TRP A 130 -13.61 -9.91 16.45
CA TRP A 130 -13.60 -11.27 15.90
C TRP A 130 -15.00 -11.91 15.77
N ASN A 131 -16.04 -11.12 16.03
CA ASN A 131 -17.41 -11.49 15.72
C ASN A 131 -17.99 -10.51 14.69
N PRO A 132 -17.76 -10.77 13.40
CA PRO A 132 -18.14 -9.84 12.34
C PRO A 132 -19.63 -9.53 12.36
N ILE A 133 -19.99 -8.26 12.30
CA ILE A 133 -21.37 -7.80 12.22
C ILE A 133 -21.61 -6.98 10.97
N LEU A 134 -22.84 -7.00 10.48
CA LEU A 134 -23.29 -6.17 9.38
C LEU A 134 -24.10 -4.98 9.92
N ARG A 135 -23.79 -3.76 9.48
CA ARG A 135 -24.53 -2.54 9.82
C ARG A 135 -25.11 -1.89 8.58
N SER A 136 -26.26 -1.22 8.75
CA SER A 136 -26.97 -0.53 7.66
C SER A 136 -26.20 0.65 7.06
N ALA A 137 -25.25 1.25 7.80
CA ALA A 137 -24.41 2.36 7.38
C ALA A 137 -23.17 2.46 8.29
N ALA A 138 -22.34 3.49 8.06
CA ALA A 138 -21.23 3.80 8.95
C ALA A 138 -21.72 4.17 10.37
N LEU A 139 -20.95 3.75 11.41
CA LEU A 139 -21.26 4.04 12.81
C LEU A 139 -21.45 5.54 13.07
N GLN A 140 -20.56 6.37 12.53
CA GLN A 140 -20.61 7.83 12.65
C GLN A 140 -21.86 8.45 11.99
N HIS A 141 -22.53 7.70 11.11
CA HIS A 141 -23.77 8.11 10.45
C HIS A 141 -25.00 7.41 11.04
N GLY A 142 -24.88 6.82 12.22
CA GLY A 142 -26.00 6.18 12.93
C GLY A 142 -26.34 4.78 12.42
N GLY A 143 -25.43 4.09 11.73
CA GLY A 143 -25.63 2.72 11.23
C GLY A 143 -25.96 1.75 12.35
N THR A 144 -27.09 1.03 12.24
CA THR A 144 -27.54 0.00 13.18
C THR A 144 -27.18 -1.38 12.67
N GLU A 145 -27.03 -2.34 13.60
CA GLU A 145 -26.81 -3.73 13.23
C GLU A 145 -28.03 -4.28 12.48
N ILE A 146 -27.77 -5.02 11.40
CA ILE A 146 -28.75 -5.69 10.58
C ILE A 146 -28.37 -7.17 10.43
N PRO A 147 -29.35 -8.08 10.22
CA PRO A 147 -29.06 -9.49 10.05
C PRO A 147 -28.26 -9.74 8.76
N TRP A 148 -27.42 -10.77 8.79
CA TRP A 148 -26.76 -11.28 7.58
C TRP A 148 -27.81 -11.76 6.56
N PRO A 149 -27.59 -11.56 5.25
CA PRO A 149 -28.57 -11.88 4.24
C PRO A 149 -28.81 -13.39 4.13
N SER A 150 -30.07 -13.77 3.89
CA SER A 150 -30.44 -15.11 3.48
C SER A 150 -30.24 -15.27 1.96
N PRO A 151 -30.11 -16.51 1.44
CA PRO A 151 -30.04 -16.75 -0.01
C PRO A 151 -31.17 -16.04 -0.77
N GLY A 152 -30.81 -15.32 -1.83
CA GLY A 152 -31.75 -14.56 -2.66
C GLY A 152 -32.10 -13.16 -2.11
N THR A 153 -31.63 -12.78 -0.93
CA THR A 153 -31.79 -11.43 -0.39
C THR A 153 -30.60 -10.54 -0.81
N ARG A 154 -30.91 -9.33 -1.26
CA ARG A 154 -29.91 -8.31 -1.58
C ARG A 154 -29.68 -7.40 -0.38
N VAL A 155 -28.44 -6.95 -0.22
CA VAL A 155 -28.06 -6.02 0.84
C VAL A 155 -27.81 -4.64 0.25
N ASP A 156 -28.14 -3.59 1.01
CA ASP A 156 -27.82 -2.22 0.61
C ASP A 156 -26.29 -2.11 0.39
N PRO A 157 -25.83 -1.62 -0.75
CA PRO A 157 -24.40 -1.44 -1.02
C PRO A 157 -23.66 -0.48 -0.06
N GLU A 158 -24.38 0.43 0.59
CA GLU A 158 -23.81 1.31 1.62
C GLU A 158 -23.71 0.66 3.01
N ALA A 159 -24.30 -0.54 3.19
CA ALA A 159 -24.10 -1.33 4.41
C ALA A 159 -22.62 -1.68 4.59
N ARG A 160 -22.22 -1.91 5.85
CA ARG A 160 -20.81 -2.15 6.19
C ARG A 160 -20.63 -3.36 7.10
N VAL A 161 -19.61 -4.16 6.79
CA VAL A 161 -19.11 -5.22 7.67
C VAL A 161 -18.11 -4.61 8.64
N TYR A 162 -18.29 -4.85 9.92
CA TYR A 162 -17.41 -4.42 11.00
C TYR A 162 -16.69 -5.61 11.60
N ALA A 163 -15.39 -5.66 11.48
CA ALA A 163 -14.49 -6.63 12.10
C ALA A 163 -13.04 -6.16 11.91
N ARG A 164 -12.08 -6.68 12.68
CA ARG A 164 -10.66 -6.55 12.37
C ARG A 164 -10.35 -7.25 11.04
N SER A 165 -9.52 -6.64 10.21
CA SER A 165 -9.13 -7.07 8.86
C SER A 165 -10.29 -7.13 7.87
N ALA A 166 -11.43 -6.46 8.17
CA ALA A 166 -12.52 -6.37 7.22
C ALA A 166 -12.11 -5.61 5.95
N SER A 167 -11.24 -4.61 6.08
CA SER A 167 -10.65 -3.85 4.99
C SER A 167 -9.18 -4.16 4.79
N ASP A 168 -8.45 -4.43 5.87
CA ASP A 168 -7.01 -4.52 5.92
C ASP A 168 -6.57 -5.90 6.44
N ASP A 169 -6.46 -6.97 5.56
CA ASP A 169 -6.64 -6.98 4.12
C ASP A 169 -7.35 -8.29 3.66
N LYS A 170 -8.29 -8.83 4.50
CA LYS A 170 -8.97 -10.10 4.20
C LYS A 170 -10.05 -9.99 3.12
N SER A 171 -10.69 -8.84 2.94
CA SER A 171 -11.75 -8.71 1.94
C SER A 171 -11.26 -8.78 0.49
N PRO A 172 -10.07 -8.29 0.11
CA PRO A 172 -9.51 -8.52 -1.21
C PRO A 172 -9.35 -10.01 -1.54
N ILE A 173 -9.02 -10.86 -0.56
CA ILE A 173 -8.92 -12.31 -0.78
C ILE A 173 -10.27 -12.87 -1.25
N VAL A 174 -11.35 -12.52 -0.55
CA VAL A 174 -12.70 -12.96 -0.92
C VAL A 174 -13.13 -12.37 -2.27
N ALA A 175 -12.74 -11.13 -2.56
CA ALA A 175 -13.01 -10.51 -3.86
C ALA A 175 -12.31 -11.24 -5.01
N MET A 176 -11.02 -11.60 -4.85
CA MET A 176 -10.25 -12.38 -5.83
C MET A 176 -10.91 -13.73 -6.13
N LEU A 177 -11.25 -14.46 -5.07
CA LEU A 177 -11.85 -15.79 -5.19
C LEU A 177 -13.25 -15.74 -5.80
N THR A 178 -14.07 -14.77 -5.42
CA THR A 178 -15.39 -14.55 -5.98
C THR A 178 -15.34 -14.15 -7.47
N ALA A 179 -14.40 -13.29 -7.84
CA ALA A 179 -14.16 -12.90 -9.23
C ALA A 179 -13.85 -14.11 -10.11
N LEU A 180 -12.98 -15.01 -9.63
CA LEU A 180 -12.65 -16.26 -10.31
C LEU A 180 -13.89 -17.17 -10.44
N ASP A 181 -14.67 -17.32 -9.36
CA ASP A 181 -15.93 -18.11 -9.39
C ASP A 181 -16.91 -17.56 -10.43
N ALA A 182 -17.05 -16.23 -10.52
CA ALA A 182 -17.94 -15.56 -11.47
C ALA A 182 -17.51 -15.80 -12.93
N LEU A 183 -16.21 -15.70 -13.21
CA LEU A 183 -15.66 -15.96 -14.56
C LEU A 183 -15.87 -17.42 -14.97
N ARG A 184 -15.68 -18.36 -14.07
CA ARG A 184 -15.93 -19.78 -14.33
C ARG A 184 -17.40 -20.07 -14.56
N ALA A 185 -18.29 -19.52 -13.75
CA ALA A 185 -19.73 -19.70 -13.88
C ALA A 185 -20.27 -19.15 -15.22
N SER A 186 -19.66 -18.07 -15.75
CA SER A 186 -20.01 -17.49 -17.04
C SER A 186 -19.30 -18.15 -18.23
N GLY A 187 -18.33 -19.03 -17.99
CA GLY A 187 -17.48 -19.58 -19.04
C GLY A 187 -16.51 -18.56 -19.66
N THR A 188 -16.29 -17.42 -18.98
CA THR A 188 -15.36 -16.39 -19.46
C THR A 188 -13.91 -16.84 -19.20
N PRO A 189 -13.06 -16.94 -20.24
CA PRO A 189 -11.68 -17.41 -20.06
C PRO A 189 -10.83 -16.39 -19.33
N LEU A 190 -9.86 -16.87 -18.56
CA LEU A 190 -8.76 -16.05 -18.06
C LEU A 190 -7.81 -15.69 -19.20
N SER A 191 -7.13 -14.55 -19.11
CA SER A 191 -6.14 -14.10 -20.10
C SER A 191 -4.69 -14.17 -19.59
N VAL A 192 -4.51 -14.51 -18.32
CA VAL A 192 -3.21 -14.64 -17.65
C VAL A 192 -3.15 -15.91 -16.80
N ASN A 193 -1.96 -16.43 -16.54
CA ASN A 193 -1.75 -17.36 -15.44
C ASN A 193 -1.89 -16.59 -14.14
N LEU A 194 -2.54 -17.19 -13.15
CA LEU A 194 -2.73 -16.58 -11.84
C LEU A 194 -1.89 -17.29 -10.80
N LYS A 195 -1.24 -16.50 -9.97
CA LYS A 195 -0.70 -16.91 -8.69
C LYS A 195 -1.33 -16.04 -7.59
N PHE A 196 -1.52 -16.63 -6.43
CA PHE A 196 -2.00 -15.97 -5.23
C PHE A 196 -0.89 -16.04 -4.19
N PHE A 197 -0.61 -14.92 -3.56
CA PHE A 197 0.32 -14.85 -2.45
C PHE A 197 -0.34 -14.06 -1.31
N PHE A 198 -0.64 -14.74 -0.21
CA PHE A 198 -1.24 -14.11 0.96
C PHE A 198 -0.23 -14.15 2.10
N GLU A 199 0.15 -12.97 2.60
CA GLU A 199 1.14 -12.80 3.65
C GLU A 199 0.49 -12.86 5.03
N GLY A 200 1.19 -13.41 6.02
CA GLY A 200 0.70 -13.53 7.40
C GLY A 200 1.46 -12.70 8.43
N GLU A 201 2.23 -11.68 8.01
CA GLU A 201 3.11 -10.89 8.88
C GLU A 201 3.24 -9.42 8.43
N GLU A 202 2.41 -8.93 7.52
CA GLU A 202 2.52 -7.58 6.97
C GLU A 202 2.41 -6.52 8.07
N GLU A 203 1.38 -6.62 8.91
CA GLU A 203 1.06 -5.71 9.99
C GLU A 203 2.05 -5.73 11.17
N ALA A 204 2.89 -6.76 11.21
CA ALA A 204 4.00 -6.87 12.16
C ALA A 204 5.35 -6.42 11.56
N GLY A 205 5.35 -5.91 10.32
CA GLY A 205 6.54 -5.36 9.66
C GLY A 205 7.28 -6.32 8.74
N SER A 206 6.70 -7.50 8.42
CA SER A 206 7.23 -8.46 7.42
C SER A 206 8.68 -8.92 7.67
N ASP A 207 9.07 -9.12 8.92
CA ASP A 207 10.46 -9.46 9.29
C ASP A 207 10.99 -10.72 8.56
N ASN A 208 10.12 -11.70 8.29
CA ASN A 208 10.47 -12.95 7.64
C ASN A 208 10.23 -12.98 6.13
N LEU A 209 9.58 -11.97 5.58
CA LEU A 209 9.17 -11.91 4.18
C LEU A 209 10.36 -12.09 3.22
N ARG A 210 11.48 -11.38 3.45
CA ARG A 210 12.68 -11.52 2.61
C ARG A 210 13.18 -12.97 2.52
N ALA A 211 13.15 -13.68 3.63
CA ALA A 211 13.57 -15.09 3.67
C ALA A 211 12.58 -15.99 2.91
N ILE A 212 11.28 -15.76 3.03
CA ILE A 212 10.24 -16.46 2.27
C ILE A 212 10.44 -16.21 0.77
N LEU A 213 10.54 -14.95 0.34
CA LEU A 213 10.73 -14.57 -1.06
C LEU A 213 12.01 -15.21 -1.65
N THR A 214 13.11 -15.20 -0.89
CA THR A 214 14.38 -15.79 -1.34
C THR A 214 14.28 -17.30 -1.47
N ARG A 215 13.68 -17.98 -0.48
CA ARG A 215 13.54 -19.45 -0.48
C ARG A 215 12.65 -19.96 -1.61
N TYR A 216 11.62 -19.20 -1.96
CA TYR A 216 10.61 -19.60 -2.93
C TYR A 216 10.63 -18.76 -4.21
N ALA A 217 11.76 -18.09 -4.52
CA ALA A 217 11.87 -17.16 -5.65
C ALA A 217 11.42 -17.78 -7.00
N ASP A 218 11.85 -19.00 -7.31
CA ASP A 218 11.46 -19.69 -8.55
C ASP A 218 9.94 -19.95 -8.61
N LEU A 219 9.34 -20.28 -7.47
CA LEU A 219 7.91 -20.51 -7.37
C LEU A 219 7.12 -19.22 -7.55
N LEU A 220 7.66 -18.12 -7.02
CA LEU A 220 7.04 -16.80 -7.02
C LEU A 220 7.33 -15.98 -8.29
N ALA A 221 8.17 -16.49 -9.19
CA ALA A 221 8.49 -15.84 -10.46
C ALA A 221 7.21 -15.51 -11.24
N ALA A 222 7.09 -14.27 -11.69
CA ALA A 222 5.93 -13.76 -12.42
C ALA A 222 6.33 -12.56 -13.29
N ASP A 223 5.43 -12.12 -14.17
CA ASP A 223 5.64 -10.94 -15.01
C ASP A 223 5.25 -9.64 -14.29
N ALA A 224 4.30 -9.69 -13.34
CA ALA A 224 3.90 -8.58 -12.48
C ALA A 224 3.19 -9.08 -11.22
N TRP A 225 3.16 -8.20 -10.20
CA TRP A 225 2.39 -8.38 -8.97
C TRP A 225 1.38 -7.25 -8.81
N ILE A 226 0.15 -7.60 -8.46
CA ILE A 226 -0.89 -6.66 -8.06
C ILE A 226 -1.14 -6.81 -6.57
N PHE A 227 -0.95 -5.72 -5.84
CA PHE A 227 -1.23 -5.60 -4.42
C PHE A 227 -2.63 -5.02 -4.25
N CYS A 228 -3.49 -5.73 -3.53
CA CYS A 228 -4.86 -5.27 -3.30
C CYS A 228 -5.03 -4.54 -1.97
N ASP A 229 -3.95 -4.32 -1.28
CA ASP A 229 -3.87 -3.63 0.00
C ASP A 229 -4.08 -2.10 -0.13
N GLY A 230 -4.71 -1.51 0.88
CA GLY A 230 -5.00 -0.09 0.98
C GLY A 230 -6.35 0.34 0.40
N PRO A 231 -6.78 1.57 0.70
CA PRO A 231 -8.09 2.09 0.28
C PRO A 231 -8.09 2.67 -1.13
N VAL A 232 -9.27 2.71 -1.75
CA VAL A 232 -9.53 3.51 -2.95
C VAL A 232 -9.39 5.01 -2.66
N HIS A 233 -9.35 5.83 -3.71
CA HIS A 233 -9.24 7.28 -3.56
C HIS A 233 -10.39 7.88 -2.71
N GLN A 234 -10.13 8.95 -1.97
CA GLN A 234 -11.11 9.61 -1.10
C GLN A 234 -12.37 10.10 -1.84
N SER A 235 -12.26 10.39 -3.14
CA SER A 235 -13.42 10.68 -4.00
C SER A 235 -14.31 9.45 -4.27
N ARG A 236 -14.01 8.29 -3.66
CA ARG A 236 -14.62 6.98 -3.91
C ARG A 236 -14.33 6.41 -5.31
N GLN A 237 -13.50 7.06 -6.11
CA GLN A 237 -13.08 6.54 -7.40
C GLN A 237 -12.04 5.43 -7.23
N GLN A 238 -12.11 4.43 -8.10
CA GLN A 238 -11.09 3.40 -8.19
C GLN A 238 -9.74 4.02 -8.54
N MET A 239 -8.66 3.53 -7.93
CA MET A 239 -7.33 4.01 -8.24
C MET A 239 -6.35 2.87 -8.54
N VAL A 240 -5.26 3.24 -9.22
CA VAL A 240 -4.08 2.39 -9.45
C VAL A 240 -2.87 3.17 -8.97
N THR A 241 -2.08 2.57 -8.07
CA THR A 241 -0.91 3.22 -7.48
C THR A 241 0.36 2.47 -7.85
N PHE A 242 1.41 3.21 -8.21
CA PHE A 242 2.63 2.66 -8.81
C PHE A 242 3.83 2.62 -7.87
N GLY A 243 3.65 2.96 -6.61
CA GLY A 243 4.74 2.90 -5.65
C GLY A 243 4.36 3.39 -4.26
N VAL A 244 5.32 3.25 -3.37
CA VAL A 244 5.25 3.69 -1.97
C VAL A 244 6.53 4.42 -1.59
N ARG A 245 6.46 5.31 -0.60
CA ARG A 245 7.64 5.97 -0.07
C ARG A 245 8.45 5.01 0.81
N GLY A 246 9.77 5.24 0.85
CA GLY A 246 10.63 4.65 1.85
C GLY A 246 10.54 5.39 3.18
N VAL A 247 11.15 4.84 4.20
CA VAL A 247 11.15 5.40 5.54
C VAL A 247 12.47 5.13 6.27
N ILE A 248 12.88 6.05 7.15
CA ILE A 248 13.91 5.80 8.16
C ILE A 248 13.65 6.71 9.36
N GLY A 249 13.79 6.16 10.58
CA GLY A 249 13.64 6.88 11.83
C GLY A 249 14.99 7.26 12.47
N LEU A 250 15.02 8.38 13.18
CA LEU A 250 16.19 8.90 13.86
C LEU A 250 15.81 9.42 15.24
N ASN A 251 16.48 8.91 16.28
CA ASN A 251 16.44 9.48 17.62
C ASN A 251 17.70 10.31 17.86
N LEU A 252 17.51 11.56 18.26
CA LEU A 252 18.56 12.49 18.64
C LEU A 252 18.46 12.80 20.13
N THR A 253 19.61 12.87 20.83
CA THR A 253 19.66 13.40 22.20
C THR A 253 20.84 14.33 22.32
N VAL A 254 20.57 15.62 22.52
CA VAL A 254 21.59 16.65 22.80
C VAL A 254 21.80 16.72 24.31
N TYR A 255 23.06 16.68 24.73
CA TYR A 255 23.45 16.73 26.14
C TYR A 255 23.79 18.14 26.61
N GLY A 256 23.29 18.50 27.77
CA GLY A 256 23.60 19.69 28.53
C GLY A 256 24.47 19.37 29.76
N PRO A 257 24.31 20.08 30.88
CA PRO A 257 25.05 19.83 32.13
C PRO A 257 24.75 18.44 32.70
N THR A 258 25.61 17.93 33.58
CA THR A 258 25.46 16.60 34.19
C THR A 258 24.34 16.49 35.24
N ARG A 259 23.87 17.64 35.73
CA ARG A 259 22.72 17.77 36.64
C ARG A 259 21.87 18.97 36.25
N PRO A 260 20.60 19.03 36.58
CA PRO A 260 19.79 20.22 36.36
C PRO A 260 20.36 21.43 37.08
N LEU A 261 20.35 22.59 36.42
CA LEU A 261 20.86 23.84 36.96
C LEU A 261 19.74 24.88 37.08
N HIS A 262 19.78 25.70 38.12
CA HIS A 262 18.86 26.83 38.25
C HIS A 262 19.14 27.89 37.18
N SER A 263 18.15 28.20 36.31
CA SER A 263 18.35 29.10 35.16
C SER A 263 18.72 30.54 35.56
N GLY A 264 18.27 31.01 36.70
CA GLY A 264 18.65 32.33 37.24
C GLY A 264 20.13 32.46 37.63
N HIS A 265 20.77 31.36 38.03
CA HIS A 265 22.19 31.36 38.40
C HIS A 265 23.11 30.98 37.23
N TYR A 266 22.64 30.17 36.29
CA TYR A 266 23.48 29.58 35.23
C TYR A 266 23.02 29.91 33.81
N GLY A 267 21.93 30.70 33.66
CA GLY A 267 21.49 31.21 32.36
C GLY A 267 22.56 32.08 31.72
N ASN A 268 22.61 32.10 30.38
CA ASN A 268 23.65 32.77 29.56
C ASN A 268 25.07 32.26 29.79
N TRP A 269 25.28 31.25 30.65
CA TRP A 269 26.58 30.66 30.94
C TRP A 269 26.61 29.16 30.58
N ALA A 270 25.68 28.35 31.09
CA ALA A 270 25.63 26.95 30.80
C ALA A 270 24.87 26.69 29.49
N PRO A 271 25.35 25.80 28.59
CA PRO A 271 24.62 25.43 27.38
C PRO A 271 23.26 24.81 27.71
N ASN A 272 22.21 25.29 27.06
CA ASN A 272 20.86 24.75 27.21
C ASN A 272 20.57 23.72 26.09
N PRO A 273 20.38 22.43 26.41
CA PRO A 273 20.17 21.39 25.39
C PRO A 273 18.88 21.60 24.56
N ASN A 274 17.85 22.23 25.14
CA ASN A 274 16.63 22.55 24.41
C ASN A 274 16.91 23.55 23.30
N VAL A 275 17.66 24.61 23.59
CA VAL A 275 18.03 25.62 22.60
C VAL A 275 18.93 25.03 21.52
N LEU A 276 19.92 24.21 21.90
CA LEU A 276 20.83 23.57 20.96
C LEU A 276 20.08 22.64 19.99
N LEU A 277 19.15 21.80 20.50
CA LEU A 277 18.37 20.89 19.69
C LEU A 277 17.40 21.65 18.76
N SER A 278 16.71 22.67 19.26
CA SER A 278 15.80 23.50 18.45
C SER A 278 16.53 24.18 17.29
N HIS A 279 17.70 24.76 17.52
CA HIS A 279 18.51 25.32 16.45
C HIS A 279 19.02 24.28 15.44
N LEU A 280 19.35 23.08 15.90
CA LEU A 280 19.73 22.00 14.99
C LEU A 280 18.57 21.61 14.08
N ILE A 281 17.38 21.37 14.63
CA ILE A 281 16.18 21.02 13.87
C ILE A 281 15.82 22.14 12.87
N ALA A 282 15.78 23.39 13.32
CA ALA A 282 15.50 24.54 12.45
C ALA A 282 16.56 24.73 11.34
N SER A 283 17.76 24.18 11.50
CA SER A 283 18.77 24.18 10.45
C SER A 283 18.60 23.05 9.44
N MET A 284 17.80 22.02 9.76
CA MET A 284 17.52 20.88 8.88
C MET A 284 16.28 21.07 8.03
N ARG A 285 15.31 21.88 8.48
CA ARG A 285 14.00 22.05 7.86
C ARG A 285 13.48 23.46 8.13
N ASP A 286 12.93 24.12 7.11
CA ASP A 286 12.22 25.40 7.29
C ASP A 286 10.74 25.20 7.68
N MET A 287 10.03 26.31 7.82
CA MET A 287 8.61 26.33 8.20
C MET A 287 7.68 25.86 7.07
N ASP A 288 8.17 25.92 5.83
CA ASP A 288 7.41 25.49 4.63
C ASP A 288 7.62 24.02 4.26
N GLY A 289 8.30 23.26 5.14
CA GLY A 289 8.54 21.85 4.95
C GLY A 289 9.70 21.50 4.03
N ARG A 290 10.53 22.47 3.62
CA ARG A 290 11.72 22.22 2.80
C ARG A 290 12.86 21.74 3.68
N ILE A 291 13.52 20.66 3.28
CA ILE A 291 14.71 20.14 3.93
C ILE A 291 15.91 20.98 3.52
N LEU A 292 16.64 21.52 4.50
CA LEU A 292 17.77 22.44 4.31
C LEU A 292 19.14 21.74 4.40
N VAL A 293 19.14 20.42 4.44
CA VAL A 293 20.37 19.62 4.48
C VAL A 293 20.99 19.59 3.09
N ASP A 294 22.24 20.03 2.97
CA ASP A 294 22.95 20.06 1.68
C ASP A 294 22.98 18.69 1.01
N GLY A 295 22.64 18.66 -0.28
CA GLY A 295 22.62 17.44 -1.09
C GLY A 295 21.40 16.52 -0.87
N PHE A 296 20.45 16.90 -0.01
CA PHE A 296 19.32 16.03 0.32
C PHE A 296 18.39 15.76 -0.87
N TYR A 297 18.31 16.69 -1.81
CA TYR A 297 17.48 16.57 -3.02
C TYR A 297 18.25 16.10 -4.27
N ASP A 298 19.58 15.89 -4.19
CA ASP A 298 20.40 15.61 -5.37
C ASP A 298 20.00 14.29 -6.06
N ASP A 299 19.56 13.30 -5.30
CA ASP A 299 19.15 11.99 -5.79
C ASP A 299 17.64 11.93 -6.15
N VAL A 300 16.86 13.01 -5.92
CA VAL A 300 15.42 13.03 -6.16
C VAL A 300 15.15 13.09 -7.65
N PRO A 301 14.45 12.10 -8.24
CA PRO A 301 14.20 12.08 -9.66
C PRO A 301 13.21 13.18 -10.08
N ALA A 302 13.46 13.79 -11.22
CA ALA A 302 12.50 14.70 -11.83
C ALA A 302 11.21 13.95 -12.20
N LEU A 303 10.06 14.59 -12.04
CA LEU A 303 8.78 14.04 -12.47
C LEU A 303 8.79 13.82 -13.99
N THR A 304 8.38 12.64 -14.43
CA THR A 304 8.18 12.32 -15.85
C THR A 304 6.96 13.05 -16.41
N ALA A 305 6.77 13.02 -17.72
CA ALA A 305 5.55 13.52 -18.34
C ALA A 305 4.31 12.70 -17.92
N ALA A 306 4.49 11.39 -17.69
CA ALA A 306 3.43 10.51 -17.20
C ALA A 306 3.02 10.89 -15.77
N ASP A 307 3.99 11.12 -14.87
CA ASP A 307 3.72 11.55 -13.50
C ASP A 307 2.94 12.88 -13.47
N ARG A 308 3.38 13.86 -14.25
CA ARG A 308 2.69 15.17 -14.30
C ARG A 308 1.25 15.06 -14.81
N ARG A 309 1.01 14.22 -15.82
CA ARG A 309 -0.38 13.97 -16.30
C ARG A 309 -1.22 13.29 -15.24
N ALA A 310 -0.66 12.28 -14.57
CA ALA A 310 -1.35 11.59 -13.50
C ALA A 310 -1.73 12.55 -12.36
N LEU A 311 -0.76 13.29 -11.82
CA LEU A 311 -1.00 14.29 -10.76
C LEU A 311 -2.06 15.33 -11.14
N ALA A 312 -2.03 15.82 -12.38
CA ALA A 312 -3.02 16.80 -12.88
C ALA A 312 -4.43 16.21 -13.04
N SER A 313 -4.58 14.89 -13.12
CA SER A 313 -5.87 14.20 -13.25
C SER A 313 -6.47 13.72 -11.92
N ILE A 314 -5.72 13.82 -10.82
CA ILE A 314 -6.22 13.43 -9.50
C ILE A 314 -7.34 14.37 -9.06
N PRO A 315 -8.49 13.85 -8.61
CA PRO A 315 -9.56 14.71 -8.09
C PRO A 315 -9.06 15.61 -6.95
N PRO A 316 -9.30 16.93 -6.99
CA PRO A 316 -8.83 17.84 -5.96
C PRO A 316 -9.61 17.62 -4.65
N MET A 317 -8.92 17.17 -3.61
CA MET A 317 -9.49 16.92 -2.27
C MET A 317 -8.86 17.81 -1.19
N ASP A 318 -7.87 18.65 -1.54
CA ASP A 318 -7.07 19.40 -0.57
C ASP A 318 -7.91 20.37 0.27
N ASP A 319 -8.89 21.06 -0.32
CA ASP A 319 -9.76 21.99 0.39
C ASP A 319 -10.67 21.26 1.39
N GLN A 320 -11.21 20.11 1.00
CA GLN A 320 -12.01 19.27 1.88
C GLN A 320 -11.16 18.76 3.04
N LEU A 321 -9.96 18.23 2.75
CA LEU A 321 -9.02 17.74 3.78
C LEU A 321 -8.63 18.85 4.77
N ARG A 322 -8.32 20.06 4.29
CA ARG A 322 -8.03 21.19 5.17
C ARG A 322 -9.19 21.48 6.12
N GLY A 323 -10.41 21.45 5.60
CA GLY A 323 -11.62 21.66 6.40
C GLY A 323 -11.80 20.55 7.46
N GLU A 324 -11.67 19.31 7.08
CA GLU A 324 -11.79 18.14 7.98
C GLU A 324 -10.72 18.15 9.08
N LEU A 325 -9.49 18.54 8.73
CA LEU A 325 -8.36 18.61 9.66
C LEU A 325 -8.29 19.93 10.47
N GLY A 326 -9.20 20.89 10.24
CA GLY A 326 -9.23 22.17 10.93
C GLY A 326 -8.01 23.06 10.61
N LEU A 327 -7.42 22.93 9.42
CA LEU A 327 -6.23 23.67 9.00
C LEU A 327 -6.62 24.93 8.22
N ALA A 328 -6.14 26.11 8.64
CA ALA A 328 -6.31 27.35 7.91
C ALA A 328 -5.46 27.39 6.63
N ALA A 329 -4.28 26.76 6.66
CA ALA A 329 -3.34 26.64 5.55
C ALA A 329 -2.50 25.36 5.72
N THR A 330 -1.93 24.87 4.62
CA THR A 330 -0.93 23.81 4.63
C THR A 330 0.46 24.38 4.31
N GLU A 331 1.51 23.60 4.50
CA GLU A 331 2.87 23.99 4.13
C GLU A 331 3.00 24.26 2.62
N ALA A 332 4.07 24.93 2.21
CA ALA A 332 4.40 25.24 0.82
C ALA A 332 3.25 25.97 0.06
N ASP A 333 2.71 27.02 0.67
CA ASP A 333 1.67 27.87 0.07
C ASP A 333 0.42 27.11 -0.41
N ASN A 334 0.00 26.11 0.34
CA ASN A 334 -1.11 25.20 0.01
C ASN A 334 -0.89 24.41 -1.29
N ALA A 335 0.35 24.05 -1.60
CA ALA A 335 0.64 23.14 -2.71
C ALA A 335 -0.12 21.80 -2.54
N PRO A 336 -0.62 21.21 -3.63
CA PRO A 336 -1.41 19.98 -3.56
C PRO A 336 -0.70 18.84 -2.81
N LEU A 337 -1.41 18.13 -1.93
CA LEU A 337 -0.87 17.03 -1.14
C LEU A 337 -0.11 16.02 -2.00
N MET A 338 -0.68 15.65 -3.14
CA MET A 338 -0.10 14.62 -4.01
C MET A 338 1.22 15.07 -4.66
N GLU A 339 1.40 16.37 -4.92
CA GLU A 339 2.69 16.91 -5.35
C GLU A 339 3.72 16.88 -4.22
N ARG A 340 3.29 17.13 -2.98
CA ARG A 340 4.17 17.08 -1.79
C ARG A 340 4.62 15.67 -1.48
N ILE A 341 3.76 14.67 -1.69
CA ILE A 341 4.11 13.24 -1.52
C ILE A 341 5.22 12.80 -2.50
N MET A 342 5.34 13.44 -3.66
CA MET A 342 6.42 13.15 -4.62
C MET A 342 7.80 13.65 -4.17
N LEU A 343 7.88 14.40 -3.07
CA LEU A 343 9.11 14.91 -2.49
C LEU A 343 9.45 14.18 -1.18
N PRO A 344 10.73 14.09 -0.81
CA PRO A 344 11.10 13.57 0.49
C PRO A 344 10.59 14.48 1.61
N ALA A 345 10.32 13.89 2.77
CA ALA A 345 9.88 14.63 3.95
C ALA A 345 10.77 14.36 5.15
N LEU A 346 10.96 15.38 5.98
CA LEU A 346 11.53 15.31 7.31
C LEU A 346 10.44 15.75 8.29
N ASN A 347 9.95 14.82 9.10
CA ASN A 347 8.93 15.08 10.10
C ASN A 347 9.53 14.99 11.50
N VAL A 348 9.16 15.94 12.37
CA VAL A 348 9.52 15.91 13.79
C VAL A 348 8.37 15.29 14.56
N GLY A 349 8.46 13.99 14.82
CA GLY A 349 7.41 13.20 15.47
C GLY A 349 7.35 13.39 16.99
N GLY A 350 8.42 13.91 17.61
CA GLY A 350 8.45 14.13 19.06
C GLY A 350 9.60 15.03 19.49
N LEU A 351 9.34 15.83 20.53
CA LEU A 351 10.32 16.67 21.21
C LEU A 351 10.16 16.54 22.72
N ALA A 352 11.26 16.34 23.45
CA ALA A 352 11.26 16.24 24.90
C ALA A 352 12.51 16.90 25.48
N GLY A 353 12.33 17.82 26.45
CA GLY A 353 13.47 18.58 26.98
C GLY A 353 13.26 19.14 28.40
N GLY A 354 12.33 18.58 29.16
CA GLY A 354 12.00 19.00 30.51
C GLY A 354 10.49 19.36 30.65
N PRO A 355 10.06 19.69 31.86
CA PRO A 355 8.68 20.02 32.14
C PRO A 355 8.27 21.32 31.43
N ALA A 356 7.05 21.35 30.90
CA ALA A 356 6.46 22.50 30.20
C ALA A 356 5.03 22.78 30.71
N GLY A 357 4.40 23.83 30.25
CA GLY A 357 3.07 24.24 30.68
C GLY A 357 3.01 24.59 32.16
N THR A 358 1.99 24.13 32.87
CA THR A 358 1.83 24.40 34.32
C THR A 358 2.89 23.72 35.19
N GLY A 359 3.65 22.76 34.67
CA GLY A 359 4.80 22.12 35.32
C GLY A 359 6.14 22.79 35.00
N GLY A 360 6.15 23.91 34.30
CA GLY A 360 7.36 24.63 33.92
C GLY A 360 8.19 25.03 35.14
N ALA A 361 9.53 24.92 35.05
CA ALA A 361 10.46 25.21 36.12
C ALA A 361 11.62 26.06 35.60
N ASN A 362 12.19 26.88 36.51
CA ASN A 362 13.36 27.72 36.24
C ASN A 362 14.64 26.87 36.19
N LEU A 363 14.80 26.00 35.21
CA LEU A 363 15.92 25.07 35.12
C LEU A 363 16.52 24.99 33.71
N ILE A 364 17.79 24.63 33.66
CA ILE A 364 18.50 24.14 32.48
C ILE A 364 18.58 22.62 32.63
N GLY A 365 17.96 21.88 31.73
CA GLY A 365 17.93 20.43 31.76
C GLY A 365 19.24 19.77 31.39
N THR A 366 19.35 18.46 31.65
CA THR A 366 20.56 17.67 31.37
C THR A 366 20.62 17.15 29.93
N ALA A 367 19.48 17.05 29.26
CA ALA A 367 19.38 16.60 27.87
C ALA A 367 18.07 17.08 27.23
N SER A 368 18.04 17.08 25.91
CA SER A 368 16.85 17.27 25.09
C SER A 368 16.85 16.27 23.94
N SER A 369 15.71 15.65 23.66
CA SER A 369 15.60 14.59 22.65
C SER A 369 14.57 14.92 21.61
N ALA A 370 14.77 14.41 20.39
CA ALA A 370 13.82 14.44 19.29
C ALA A 370 13.73 13.09 18.61
N TYR A 371 12.54 12.73 18.17
CA TYR A 371 12.32 11.69 17.17
C TYR A 371 11.99 12.36 15.83
N ILE A 372 12.70 11.95 14.79
CA ILE A 372 12.55 12.43 13.42
C ILE A 372 12.32 11.23 12.53
N ASP A 373 11.28 11.26 11.70
CA ASP A 373 11.10 10.31 10.62
C ASP A 373 11.32 10.99 9.26
N PHE A 374 11.97 10.27 8.36
CA PHE A 374 12.20 10.68 6.99
C PHE A 374 11.36 9.81 6.08
N ARG A 375 10.62 10.44 5.15
CA ARG A 375 10.00 9.75 4.04
C ARG A 375 10.88 9.91 2.82
N LEU A 376 11.28 8.77 2.24
CA LEU A 376 12.20 8.72 1.11
C LEU A 376 11.43 8.57 -0.19
N VAL A 377 11.99 9.11 -1.27
CA VAL A 377 11.48 8.95 -2.64
C VAL A 377 12.46 8.10 -3.47
N PRO A 378 12.09 7.64 -4.66
CA PRO A 378 12.98 6.83 -5.49
C PRO A 378 14.40 7.42 -5.61
N ASN A 379 15.39 6.53 -5.70
CA ASN A 379 16.84 6.79 -5.71
C ASN A 379 17.44 7.21 -4.36
N GLN A 380 16.65 7.62 -3.38
CA GLN A 380 17.15 7.84 -2.02
C GLN A 380 17.27 6.52 -1.25
N THR A 381 18.38 6.34 -0.56
CA THR A 381 18.62 5.19 0.32
C THR A 381 18.74 5.61 1.79
N PRO A 382 18.33 4.74 2.74
CA PRO A 382 18.56 5.00 4.16
C PRO A 382 20.03 5.30 4.50
N ALA A 383 20.98 4.63 3.84
CA ALA A 383 22.41 4.84 4.04
C ALA A 383 22.84 6.25 3.62
N ARG A 384 22.38 6.72 2.46
CA ARG A 384 22.70 8.07 1.97
C ARG A 384 22.10 9.16 2.85
N VAL A 385 20.86 8.96 3.31
CA VAL A 385 20.21 9.92 4.22
C VAL A 385 20.97 10.00 5.57
N ARG A 386 21.39 8.85 6.12
CA ARG A 386 22.24 8.82 7.33
C ARG A 386 23.50 9.64 7.14
N GLU A 387 24.22 9.43 6.05
CA GLU A 387 25.46 10.17 5.72
C GLU A 387 25.21 11.68 5.67
N LEU A 388 24.20 12.13 4.93
CA LEU A 388 23.89 13.56 4.76
C LEU A 388 23.51 14.24 6.08
N ILE A 389 22.67 13.60 6.88
CA ILE A 389 22.21 14.11 8.17
C ILE A 389 23.37 14.18 9.16
N GLU A 390 24.19 13.15 9.28
CA GLU A 390 25.34 13.14 10.18
C GLU A 390 26.40 14.17 9.78
N ALA A 391 26.66 14.33 8.49
CA ALA A 391 27.52 15.39 7.98
C ALA A 391 26.95 16.78 8.30
N HIS A 392 25.62 16.99 8.17
CA HIS A 392 24.98 18.24 8.56
C HIS A 392 25.13 18.52 10.05
N ILE A 393 24.84 17.55 10.91
CA ILE A 393 25.00 17.66 12.37
C ILE A 393 26.44 18.05 12.73
N THR A 394 27.44 17.40 12.11
CA THR A 394 28.86 17.67 12.33
C THR A 394 29.24 19.09 11.87
N ARG A 395 28.75 19.52 10.70
CA ARG A 395 28.97 20.90 10.20
C ARG A 395 28.38 21.98 11.12
N ARG A 396 27.30 21.64 11.87
CA ARG A 396 26.73 22.53 12.91
C ARG A 396 27.50 22.52 14.21
N GLY A 397 28.65 21.84 14.25
CA GLY A 397 29.59 21.85 15.36
C GLY A 397 29.24 20.88 16.48
N PHE A 398 28.41 19.89 16.23
CA PHE A 398 28.13 18.82 17.19
C PHE A 398 29.12 17.67 17.02
N HIS A 399 29.53 17.10 18.16
CA HIS A 399 30.27 15.85 18.21
C HIS A 399 29.29 14.69 18.40
N LEU A 400 29.25 13.78 17.43
CA LEU A 400 28.36 12.64 17.42
C LEU A 400 28.90 11.55 18.34
N VAL A 401 28.00 10.99 19.15
CA VAL A 401 28.26 9.79 19.95
C VAL A 401 27.22 8.71 19.66
N ARG A 402 27.58 7.44 19.88
CA ARG A 402 26.70 6.28 19.65
C ARG A 402 26.19 5.63 20.95
N ALA A 403 26.65 6.15 22.07
CA ALA A 403 26.25 5.77 23.42
C ALA A 403 26.21 6.98 24.33
N VAL A 404 25.63 6.83 25.52
CA VAL A 404 25.63 7.91 26.53
C VAL A 404 27.07 8.34 26.85
N PRO A 405 27.42 9.62 26.66
CA PRO A 405 28.80 10.07 26.82
C PRO A 405 29.26 10.01 28.27
N ASP A 406 30.48 9.52 28.48
CA ASP A 406 31.15 9.52 29.76
C ASP A 406 31.66 10.95 30.16
N SER A 407 32.18 11.07 31.37
CA SER A 407 32.72 12.35 31.89
C SER A 407 33.87 12.90 31.06
N THR A 408 34.72 12.05 30.52
CA THR A 408 35.87 12.44 29.69
C THR A 408 35.42 13.01 28.36
N THR A 409 34.48 12.37 27.70
CA THR A 409 33.87 12.83 26.44
C THR A 409 33.17 14.18 26.65
N ARG A 410 32.40 14.31 27.77
CA ARG A 410 31.71 15.56 28.13
C ARG A 410 32.68 16.71 28.37
N ALA A 411 33.83 16.46 28.97
CA ALA A 411 34.84 17.49 29.23
C ALA A 411 35.55 17.97 27.96
N ARG A 412 35.60 17.14 26.91
CA ARG A 412 36.33 17.45 25.68
C ARG A 412 35.46 18.13 24.60
N HIS A 413 34.17 17.92 24.61
CA HIS A 413 33.28 18.38 23.55
C HIS A 413 32.13 19.22 24.09
N SER A 414 32.05 20.48 23.64
CA SER A 414 31.08 21.46 24.11
C SER A 414 29.63 21.20 23.59
N ARG A 415 29.47 20.47 22.49
CA ARG A 415 28.17 20.12 21.88
C ARG A 415 28.17 18.64 21.57
N LEU A 416 27.53 17.87 22.42
CA LEU A 416 27.41 16.41 22.28
C LEU A 416 26.01 16.03 21.85
N ILE A 417 25.93 15.13 20.88
CA ILE A 417 24.69 14.59 20.41
C ILE A 417 24.78 13.06 20.23
N LEU A 418 23.88 12.34 20.87
CA LEU A 418 23.66 10.92 20.61
C LEU A 418 22.77 10.81 19.38
N VAL A 419 23.25 10.05 18.40
CA VAL A 419 22.55 9.75 17.15
C VAL A 419 22.25 8.27 17.11
N ASN A 420 20.98 7.93 17.17
CA ASN A 420 20.50 6.54 17.13
C ASN A 420 19.48 6.37 16.00
N TRP A 421 19.88 5.68 14.95
CA TRP A 421 19.03 5.38 13.82
C TRP A 421 18.19 4.14 14.10
N GLY A 422 16.95 4.14 13.60
CA GLY A 422 16.11 2.94 13.59
C GLY A 422 16.70 1.84 12.69
N ASP A 423 16.47 0.61 13.06
CA ASP A 423 17.01 -0.56 12.36
C ASP A 423 16.20 -0.91 11.10
N SER A 424 14.92 -0.53 11.03
CA SER A 424 13.94 -0.91 10.01
C SER A 424 13.79 0.07 8.84
N GLY A 425 14.81 0.87 8.52
CA GLY A 425 14.73 1.80 7.38
C GLY A 425 14.86 1.09 6.03
N TYR A 426 14.01 1.48 5.05
CA TYR A 426 14.03 0.93 3.69
C TYR A 426 13.76 2.00 2.62
N PRO A 427 14.23 1.76 1.36
CA PRO A 427 14.05 2.71 0.27
C PRO A 427 12.60 2.72 -0.24
N ALA A 428 12.28 3.76 -1.03
CA ALA A 428 11.04 3.80 -1.81
C ALA A 428 11.07 2.76 -2.94
N VAL A 429 9.89 2.27 -3.29
CA VAL A 429 9.70 1.42 -4.48
C VAL A 429 8.72 2.11 -5.41
N ARG A 430 9.04 2.15 -6.70
CA ARG A 430 8.17 2.74 -7.70
C ARG A 430 8.32 2.05 -9.05
N THR A 431 7.22 1.53 -9.56
CA THR A 431 7.12 0.99 -10.92
C THR A 431 6.87 2.15 -11.90
N PRO A 432 7.65 2.30 -12.99
CA PRO A 432 7.38 3.33 -13.98
C PRO A 432 5.99 3.16 -14.61
N MET A 433 5.23 4.28 -14.69
CA MET A 433 3.87 4.27 -15.18
C MET A 433 3.77 4.03 -16.69
N ASP A 434 4.82 4.27 -17.44
CA ASP A 434 4.91 4.10 -18.90
C ASP A 434 5.34 2.68 -19.33
N LEU A 435 5.60 1.79 -18.39
CA LEU A 435 5.83 0.38 -18.73
C LEU A 435 4.60 -0.23 -19.41
N PRO A 436 4.80 -1.16 -20.37
CA PRO A 436 3.70 -1.88 -21.02
C PRO A 436 2.71 -2.50 -20.03
N VAL A 437 3.19 -3.12 -18.97
CA VAL A 437 2.34 -3.70 -17.92
C VAL A 437 1.55 -2.64 -17.14
N SER A 438 2.18 -1.52 -16.78
CA SER A 438 1.52 -0.42 -16.08
C SER A 438 0.36 0.14 -16.90
N GLN A 439 0.60 0.38 -18.20
CA GLN A 439 -0.41 0.84 -19.13
C GLN A 439 -1.52 -0.20 -19.37
N ALA A 440 -1.16 -1.48 -19.40
CA ALA A 440 -2.15 -2.56 -19.52
C ALA A 440 -3.05 -2.65 -18.29
N ILE A 441 -2.49 -2.54 -17.08
CA ILE A 441 -3.27 -2.54 -15.83
C ILE A 441 -4.22 -1.35 -15.80
N ILE A 442 -3.75 -0.12 -16.12
CA ILE A 442 -4.62 1.07 -16.18
C ILE A 442 -5.78 0.82 -17.15
N ARG A 443 -5.49 0.48 -18.42
CA ARG A 443 -6.53 0.25 -19.44
C ARG A 443 -7.50 -0.84 -19.02
N THR A 444 -7.00 -1.94 -18.47
CA THR A 444 -7.85 -3.05 -18.06
C THR A 444 -8.75 -2.67 -16.89
N ALA A 445 -8.23 -1.92 -15.91
CA ALA A 445 -9.02 -1.41 -14.80
C ALA A 445 -10.12 -0.46 -15.30
N GLU A 446 -9.80 0.49 -16.18
CA GLU A 446 -10.78 1.39 -16.80
C GLU A 446 -11.88 0.64 -17.57
N LEU A 447 -11.51 -0.38 -18.32
CA LEU A 447 -12.47 -1.25 -19.02
C LEU A 447 -13.34 -2.05 -18.05
N ALA A 448 -12.75 -2.56 -16.96
CA ALA A 448 -13.46 -3.34 -15.95
C ALA A 448 -14.51 -2.53 -15.21
N ILE A 449 -14.19 -1.30 -14.81
CA ILE A 449 -15.13 -0.42 -14.08
C ILE A 449 -16.04 0.38 -15.04
N GLY A 450 -15.64 0.53 -16.31
CA GLY A 450 -16.36 1.31 -17.33
C GLY A 450 -16.20 2.82 -17.19
N GLY A 451 -15.07 3.27 -16.66
CA GLY A 451 -14.75 4.68 -16.46
C GLY A 451 -13.27 4.89 -16.14
N PRO A 452 -12.81 6.13 -15.98
CA PRO A 452 -11.42 6.43 -15.66
C PRO A 452 -11.05 5.98 -14.24
N VAL A 453 -9.80 5.57 -14.04
CA VAL A 453 -9.19 5.33 -12.74
C VAL A 453 -8.29 6.49 -12.32
N VAL A 454 -8.23 6.76 -11.03
CA VAL A 454 -7.24 7.69 -10.46
C VAL A 454 -5.87 7.02 -10.54
N GLN A 455 -4.93 7.68 -11.20
CA GLN A 455 -3.57 7.17 -11.36
C GLN A 455 -2.65 7.86 -10.37
N MET A 456 -2.08 7.09 -9.45
CA MET A 456 -1.21 7.59 -8.39
C MET A 456 0.24 7.17 -8.65
N PRO A 457 1.17 8.09 -8.97
CA PRO A 457 2.57 7.73 -9.17
C PRO A 457 3.20 7.08 -7.94
N THR A 458 2.80 7.52 -6.75
CA THR A 458 3.23 6.93 -5.47
C THR A 458 2.22 7.20 -4.36
N SER A 459 2.10 6.30 -3.40
CA SER A 459 1.37 6.52 -2.15
C SER A 459 2.24 7.22 -1.11
N GLY A 460 1.60 7.94 -0.19
CA GLY A 460 2.28 8.57 0.96
C GLY A 460 2.75 7.58 2.02
N GLY A 461 2.15 6.40 2.08
CA GLY A 461 2.50 5.31 2.99
C GLY A 461 3.85 4.67 2.66
N SER A 462 4.28 3.77 3.53
CA SER A 462 5.51 2.98 3.40
C SER A 462 5.20 1.55 3.79
N LEU A 463 5.57 0.60 2.93
CA LEU A 463 5.36 -0.85 3.07
C LEU A 463 6.68 -1.57 2.79
N GLY A 464 6.81 -2.80 3.25
CA GLY A 464 7.97 -3.66 3.01
C GLY A 464 8.21 -4.09 1.55
N LEU A 465 7.65 -3.36 0.58
CA LEU A 465 7.72 -3.66 -0.85
C LEU A 465 9.13 -3.77 -1.42
N TYR A 466 10.09 -3.13 -0.79
CA TYR A 466 11.46 -3.19 -1.25
C TYR A 466 12.00 -4.64 -1.24
N HIS A 467 11.50 -5.51 -0.37
CA HIS A 467 11.86 -6.92 -0.35
C HIS A 467 11.46 -7.63 -1.65
N PHE A 468 10.24 -7.37 -2.15
CA PHE A 468 9.79 -7.90 -3.44
C PHE A 468 10.63 -7.37 -4.60
N SER A 469 10.89 -6.06 -4.60
CA SER A 469 11.70 -5.42 -5.64
C SER A 469 13.14 -5.95 -5.67
N GLU A 470 13.78 -6.13 -4.50
CA GLU A 470 15.16 -6.61 -4.40
C GLU A 470 15.33 -8.10 -4.73
N VAL A 471 14.35 -8.94 -4.37
CA VAL A 471 14.46 -10.39 -4.54
C VAL A 471 13.90 -10.85 -5.88
N LEU A 472 12.74 -10.31 -6.29
CA LEU A 472 12.01 -10.80 -7.46
C LEU A 472 12.22 -9.95 -8.72
N HIS A 473 12.65 -8.69 -8.58
CA HIS A 473 12.92 -7.75 -9.68
C HIS A 473 11.75 -7.60 -10.67
N VAL A 474 10.51 -7.54 -10.16
CA VAL A 474 9.28 -7.48 -10.95
C VAL A 474 8.53 -6.17 -10.75
N PRO A 475 7.72 -5.73 -11.73
CA PRO A 475 6.79 -4.62 -11.53
C PRO A 475 5.78 -4.91 -10.42
N LEU A 476 5.62 -3.94 -9.49
CA LEU A 476 4.70 -3.98 -8.37
C LEU A 476 3.70 -2.84 -8.54
N VAL A 477 2.40 -3.15 -8.55
CA VAL A 477 1.32 -2.17 -8.77
C VAL A 477 0.22 -2.41 -7.76
N PHE A 478 -0.31 -1.35 -7.14
CA PHE A 478 -1.44 -1.44 -6.23
C PHE A 478 -2.75 -1.22 -6.97
N VAL A 479 -3.70 -2.08 -6.69
CA VAL A 479 -5.10 -1.98 -7.15
C VAL A 479 -6.00 -2.22 -5.94
N PRO A 480 -6.10 -1.24 -5.04
CA PRO A 480 -6.89 -1.35 -3.81
C PRO A 480 -8.39 -1.39 -4.11
N ILE A 481 -9.16 -1.99 -3.21
CA ILE A 481 -10.61 -2.11 -3.39
C ILE A 481 -11.43 -1.57 -2.23
N VAL A 482 -10.85 -1.34 -1.05
CA VAL A 482 -11.62 -1.02 0.15
C VAL A 482 -11.92 0.47 0.28
N ASN A 483 -12.89 0.84 1.09
CA ASN A 483 -13.27 2.24 1.30
C ASN A 483 -12.20 3.03 2.06
N HIS A 484 -12.04 4.31 1.73
CA HIS A 484 -11.05 5.19 2.36
C HIS A 484 -11.37 5.53 3.84
N ASP A 485 -12.64 5.46 4.22
CA ASP A 485 -13.16 5.75 5.56
C ASP A 485 -13.38 4.46 6.39
N ASN A 486 -12.45 3.52 6.28
CA ASN A 486 -12.54 2.16 6.82
C ASN A 486 -12.04 2.00 8.26
N ASN A 487 -11.42 3.03 8.86
CA ASN A 487 -10.74 2.98 10.16
C ASN A 487 -9.61 1.92 10.24
N GLN A 488 -8.92 1.70 9.14
CA GLN A 488 -7.75 0.83 9.07
C GLN A 488 -6.78 1.13 10.23
N HIS A 489 -6.21 0.09 10.86
CA HIS A 489 -5.40 0.11 12.09
C HIS A 489 -6.12 0.61 13.37
N GLY A 490 -7.28 1.25 13.24
CA GLY A 490 -8.08 1.78 14.36
C GLY A 490 -9.13 0.80 14.89
N GLU A 491 -9.90 1.29 15.85
CA GLU A 491 -11.10 0.61 16.35
C GLU A 491 -12.24 0.74 15.32
N ASN A 492 -13.13 -0.26 15.31
CA ASN A 492 -14.30 -0.29 14.42
C ASN A 492 -13.92 -0.24 12.93
N GLU A 493 -12.84 -0.92 12.58
CA GLU A 493 -12.49 -1.15 11.18
C GLU A 493 -13.68 -1.74 10.43
N ASN A 494 -13.88 -1.29 9.18
CA ASN A 494 -15.07 -1.65 8.45
C ASN A 494 -14.91 -1.63 6.94
N LEU A 495 -15.62 -2.52 6.27
CA LEU A 495 -15.71 -2.59 4.82
C LEU A 495 -17.10 -2.18 4.34
N ARG A 496 -17.21 -1.19 3.45
CA ARG A 496 -18.43 -0.87 2.75
C ARG A 496 -18.69 -1.88 1.63
N LEU A 497 -19.90 -2.44 1.56
CA LEU A 497 -20.21 -3.49 0.60
C LEU A 497 -20.04 -3.08 -0.86
N GLN A 498 -20.36 -1.81 -1.22
CA GLN A 498 -20.14 -1.33 -2.58
C GLN A 498 -18.68 -1.51 -3.01
N ASN A 499 -17.73 -1.28 -2.10
CA ASN A 499 -16.31 -1.44 -2.39
C ASN A 499 -15.93 -2.91 -2.65
N LEU A 500 -16.50 -3.85 -1.90
CA LEU A 500 -16.32 -5.28 -2.16
C LEU A 500 -16.88 -5.65 -3.54
N TRP A 501 -18.08 -5.14 -3.87
CA TRP A 501 -18.75 -5.41 -5.15
C TRP A 501 -17.95 -4.87 -6.33
N ASP A 502 -17.50 -3.63 -6.24
CA ASP A 502 -16.66 -2.99 -7.27
C ASP A 502 -15.32 -3.71 -7.42
N GLY A 503 -14.74 -4.14 -6.29
CA GLY A 503 -13.50 -4.92 -6.27
C GLY A 503 -13.61 -6.27 -6.98
N ILE A 504 -14.71 -6.98 -6.79
CA ILE A 504 -14.99 -8.26 -7.50
C ILE A 504 -15.06 -8.02 -9.02
N GLU A 505 -15.79 -6.97 -9.47
CA GLU A 505 -15.91 -6.61 -10.88
C GLU A 505 -14.55 -6.22 -11.49
N LEU A 506 -13.77 -5.41 -10.76
CA LEU A 506 -12.43 -4.96 -11.17
C LEU A 506 -11.46 -6.13 -11.31
N LEU A 507 -11.34 -6.95 -10.27
CA LEU A 507 -10.40 -8.08 -10.26
C LEU A 507 -10.77 -9.13 -11.31
N GLY A 508 -12.06 -9.39 -11.52
CA GLY A 508 -12.52 -10.26 -12.58
C GLY A 508 -12.20 -9.71 -13.98
N GLY A 509 -12.35 -8.41 -14.18
CA GLY A 509 -11.92 -7.74 -15.42
C GLY A 509 -10.41 -7.86 -15.66
N LEU A 510 -9.60 -7.69 -14.63
CA LEU A 510 -8.14 -7.88 -14.71
C LEU A 510 -7.79 -9.33 -15.08
N MET A 511 -8.37 -10.32 -14.41
CA MET A 511 -8.14 -11.75 -14.71
C MET A 511 -8.53 -12.12 -16.14
N ALA A 512 -9.65 -11.59 -16.62
CA ALA A 512 -10.19 -11.94 -17.94
C ALA A 512 -9.49 -11.22 -19.10
N ARG A 513 -8.89 -10.04 -18.88
CA ARG A 513 -8.47 -9.19 -19.98
C ARG A 513 -7.03 -8.70 -19.94
N LEU A 514 -6.35 -8.71 -18.80
CA LEU A 514 -5.02 -8.11 -18.68
C LEU A 514 -4.04 -8.63 -19.72
N GLY A 515 -4.01 -9.94 -19.96
CA GLY A 515 -3.14 -10.54 -20.98
C GLY A 515 -3.45 -10.13 -22.41
N LEU A 516 -4.67 -9.68 -22.70
CA LEU A 516 -5.09 -9.17 -24.02
C LEU A 516 -4.66 -7.71 -24.23
N GLU A 517 -4.64 -6.93 -23.15
CA GLU A 517 -4.25 -5.52 -23.16
C GLU A 517 -2.72 -5.33 -22.99
N TRP A 518 -2.02 -6.35 -22.49
CA TRP A 518 -0.58 -6.31 -22.23
C TRP A 518 0.21 -6.60 -23.52
N ARG A 519 0.44 -5.56 -24.31
CA ARG A 519 1.24 -5.63 -25.53
C ARG A 519 2.70 -5.31 -25.19
N ASP A 520 3.62 -6.08 -25.77
CA ASP A 520 5.04 -5.72 -25.69
C ASP A 520 5.29 -4.36 -26.37
N ALA A 521 6.31 -3.64 -25.92
CA ALA A 521 6.73 -2.41 -26.58
C ALA A 521 7.18 -2.77 -28.01
N THR A 522 6.54 -2.18 -29.01
CA THR A 522 6.89 -2.32 -30.44
C THR A 522 8.17 -1.56 -30.75
#